data_3de6460ed8ca7456986a99eb10844701
#
_entry.id   3de6460ed8ca7456986a99eb10844701
#
_cell.length_a   1.000
_cell.length_b   1.000
_cell.length_c   1.000
_cell.angle_alpha   90.00
_cell.angle_beta   90.00
_cell.angle_gamma   90.00
#
_symmetry.space_group_name_H-M   'P 1'
#
loop_
_entity.id
_entity.type
_entity.pdbx_description
1 polymer ?
#
loop_
_entity_poly.entity_id
_entity_poly.type
_entity_poly.pdbx_seq_one_letter_code
_entity_poly.pdbx_strand_id
1 'polypeptide(L)'
;MAVELFIQHNSTIQFPVVKEGARLTLERKGTPGKLEFTVVKGPGLNFAEGDPVKLTVNGTAMFYGFVFKKKRDKGGTIDVVAYDQLRYLKNKDTITEEGLKASDLLKRIATDFRLNLGTVEDTGYTLETIVEENQTLFDMIQSALDETLMNTKQLYVLYDDAGKLTLKNINTMKLNLLIDEENFSYESSIDEQTYNKIKLAYNNEKTGKRELFIAQDGAKMNQWGVLQYFEEVQTKTGASAKADALLKLYDQKTRKLTIQNAFGDVRVRAGSAVVVALNLGDIVTNNYMVVNKVTHTFKGDEHMMALDLIGGEFIA
;
A
#
# COMPACT_ATOMS: atom_id res chain seq x y z
N MET A 1 2.73 -11.28 -26.09
CA MET A 1 1.96 -10.38 -25.20
C MET A 1 2.00 -8.97 -25.79
N ALA A 2 0.88 -8.24 -25.82
CA ALA A 2 0.85 -6.85 -26.32
C ALA A 2 0.96 -5.88 -25.13
N VAL A 3 2.08 -5.19 -25.03
CA VAL A 3 2.30 -4.12 -24.05
C VAL A 3 2.28 -2.78 -24.81
N GLU A 4 1.35 -1.92 -24.44
CA GLU A 4 1.20 -0.61 -25.07
C GLU A 4 1.42 0.48 -24.03
N LEU A 5 2.36 1.36 -24.30
CA LEU A 5 2.63 2.56 -23.52
C LEU A 5 2.39 3.78 -24.38
N PHE A 6 1.58 4.71 -23.90
CA PHE A 6 1.38 5.95 -24.60
C PHE A 6 1.41 7.16 -23.66
N ILE A 7 1.83 8.28 -24.23
CA ILE A 7 1.91 9.58 -23.58
C ILE A 7 1.00 10.53 -24.36
N GLN A 8 0.17 11.27 -23.66
CA GLN A 8 -0.67 12.29 -24.26
C GLN A 8 -0.04 13.68 -24.04
N HIS A 9 0.31 14.36 -25.11
CA HIS A 9 0.75 15.76 -25.05
C HIS A 9 -0.30 16.66 -25.71
N ASN A 10 -0.89 17.53 -24.92
CA ASN A 10 -2.09 18.29 -25.35
C ASN A 10 -3.20 17.35 -25.87
N SER A 11 -3.58 17.47 -27.12
CA SER A 11 -4.57 16.61 -27.80
C SER A 11 -3.96 15.43 -28.57
N THR A 12 -2.63 15.29 -28.55
CA THR A 12 -1.93 14.27 -29.35
C THR A 12 -1.52 13.08 -28.47
N ILE A 13 -1.95 11.89 -28.87
CA ILE A 13 -1.49 10.64 -28.27
C ILE A 13 -0.26 10.16 -29.03
N GLN A 14 0.80 9.82 -28.32
CA GLN A 14 2.06 9.38 -28.88
C GLN A 14 2.41 7.99 -28.31
N PHE A 15 2.90 7.11 -29.18
CA PHE A 15 3.40 5.78 -28.84
C PHE A 15 4.93 5.80 -28.96
N PRO A 16 5.65 6.13 -27.87
CA PRO A 16 7.10 6.22 -27.93
C PRO A 16 7.73 4.83 -28.07
N VAL A 17 8.88 4.77 -28.72
CA VAL A 17 9.71 3.55 -28.72
C VAL A 17 10.35 3.42 -27.35
N VAL A 18 9.91 2.41 -26.59
CA VAL A 18 10.42 2.10 -25.27
C VAL A 18 11.66 1.22 -25.40
N LYS A 19 12.78 1.66 -24.79
CA LYS A 19 14.02 0.93 -24.73
C LYS A 19 14.07 0.09 -23.46
N GLU A 20 14.44 -1.19 -23.56
CA GLU A 20 14.68 -2.10 -22.43
C GLU A 20 13.43 -2.40 -21.55
N GLY A 21 12.23 -1.99 -22.01
CA GLY A 21 10.98 -2.28 -21.33
C GLY A 21 10.55 -1.23 -20.30
N ALA A 22 9.54 -1.57 -19.52
CA ALA A 22 8.96 -0.72 -18.50
C ALA A 22 8.87 -1.45 -17.16
N ARG A 23 8.93 -0.69 -16.07
CA ARG A 23 8.80 -1.20 -14.71
C ARG A 23 7.70 -0.47 -13.97
N LEU A 24 6.67 -1.19 -13.52
CA LEU A 24 5.59 -0.68 -12.70
C LEU A 24 5.74 -1.21 -11.27
N THR A 25 5.95 -0.31 -10.31
CA THR A 25 6.04 -0.64 -8.89
C THR A 25 4.82 -0.12 -8.16
N LEU A 26 4.14 -1.01 -7.44
CA LEU A 26 2.97 -0.71 -6.61
C LEU A 26 3.25 -1.16 -5.18
N GLU A 27 2.97 -0.29 -4.21
CA GLU A 27 3.12 -0.56 -2.77
C GLU A 27 1.79 -0.30 -2.05
N ARG A 28 1.50 -1.10 -1.02
CA ARG A 28 0.20 -1.07 -0.35
C ARG A 28 -0.03 0.16 0.52
N LYS A 29 1.03 0.74 1.09
CA LYS A 29 0.94 1.87 2.03
C LYS A 29 1.89 3.01 1.65
N GLY A 30 1.41 4.23 1.77
CA GLY A 30 2.21 5.45 1.82
C GLY A 30 2.99 5.83 0.55
N THR A 31 2.84 5.08 -0.55
CA THR A 31 3.64 5.25 -1.77
C THR A 31 2.75 5.22 -3.00
N PRO A 32 2.87 6.19 -3.92
CA PRO A 32 2.15 6.16 -5.19
C PRO A 32 2.68 5.05 -6.09
N GLY A 33 1.83 4.53 -6.95
CA GLY A 33 2.25 3.67 -8.05
C GLY A 33 3.23 4.42 -8.94
N LYS A 34 4.35 3.76 -9.26
CA LYS A 34 5.46 4.34 -10.01
C LYS A 34 5.73 3.55 -11.27
N LEU A 35 5.63 4.21 -12.42
CA LEU A 35 6.02 3.67 -13.72
C LEU A 35 7.33 4.29 -14.18
N GLU A 36 8.33 3.45 -14.44
CA GLU A 36 9.65 3.83 -14.92
C GLU A 36 9.89 3.21 -16.30
N PHE A 37 10.31 4.01 -17.25
CA PHE A 37 10.64 3.56 -18.61
C PHE A 37 11.59 4.52 -19.30
N THR A 38 12.33 4.01 -20.28
CA THR A 38 13.23 4.80 -21.12
C THR A 38 12.72 4.83 -22.54
N VAL A 39 12.61 6.02 -23.14
CA VAL A 39 12.18 6.18 -24.53
C VAL A 39 13.32 6.66 -25.41
N VAL A 40 13.30 6.20 -26.67
CA VAL A 40 14.21 6.70 -27.70
C VAL A 40 13.71 8.04 -28.19
N LYS A 41 14.57 9.07 -28.18
CA LYS A 41 14.27 10.38 -28.75
C LYS A 41 14.17 10.29 -30.26
N GLY A 42 12.97 10.37 -30.79
CA GLY A 42 12.71 10.38 -32.22
C GLY A 42 12.20 11.73 -32.72
N PRO A 43 12.18 11.96 -34.06
CA PRO A 43 11.49 13.10 -34.64
C PRO A 43 10.01 13.06 -34.27
N GLY A 44 9.48 14.16 -33.76
CA GLY A 44 8.06 14.27 -33.40
C GLY A 44 7.68 13.81 -32.00
N LEU A 45 8.57 13.11 -31.26
CA LEU A 45 8.31 12.81 -29.85
C LEU A 45 8.44 14.06 -29.00
N ASN A 46 7.31 14.55 -28.52
CA ASN A 46 7.24 15.73 -27.66
C ASN A 46 6.30 15.47 -26.47
N PHE A 47 6.83 15.61 -25.27
CA PHE A 47 6.04 15.52 -24.03
C PHE A 47 6.72 16.29 -22.90
N ALA A 48 5.93 16.67 -21.90
CA ALA A 48 6.37 17.48 -20.76
C ALA A 48 6.01 16.79 -19.42
N GLU A 49 6.56 17.31 -18.34
CA GLU A 49 6.11 16.99 -17.00
C GLU A 49 4.63 17.44 -16.86
N GLY A 50 3.82 16.58 -16.21
CA GLY A 50 2.36 16.76 -16.13
C GLY A 50 1.58 16.05 -17.23
N ASP A 51 2.21 15.59 -18.30
CA ASP A 51 1.52 14.87 -19.37
C ASP A 51 1.04 13.50 -18.91
N PRO A 52 -0.20 13.09 -19.27
CA PRO A 52 -0.73 11.77 -18.95
C PRO A 52 0.05 10.64 -19.60
N VAL A 53 0.26 9.57 -18.84
CA VAL A 53 0.85 8.32 -19.30
C VAL A 53 -0.08 7.16 -18.97
N LYS A 54 -0.25 6.25 -19.92
CA LYS A 54 -1.01 5.01 -19.71
C LYS A 54 -0.20 3.80 -20.17
N LEU A 55 -0.27 2.72 -19.39
CA LEU A 55 0.26 1.40 -19.73
C LEU A 55 -0.87 0.41 -19.80
N THR A 56 -0.96 -0.34 -20.89
CA THR A 56 -1.90 -1.46 -21.04
C THR A 56 -1.16 -2.75 -21.36
N VAL A 57 -1.72 -3.86 -20.93
CA VAL A 57 -1.22 -5.22 -21.25
C VAL A 57 -2.39 -6.04 -21.77
N ASN A 58 -2.30 -6.50 -23.01
CA ASN A 58 -3.40 -7.19 -23.72
C ASN A 58 -4.75 -6.41 -23.60
N GLY A 59 -4.69 -5.09 -23.73
CA GLY A 59 -5.85 -4.21 -23.60
C GLY A 59 -6.28 -3.88 -22.16
N THR A 60 -5.75 -4.58 -21.13
CA THR A 60 -6.04 -4.28 -19.73
C THR A 60 -5.19 -3.11 -19.25
N ALA A 61 -5.82 -2.06 -18.73
CA ALA A 61 -5.11 -0.93 -18.16
C ALA A 61 -4.43 -1.32 -16.84
N MET A 62 -3.10 -1.23 -16.81
CA MET A 62 -2.29 -1.51 -15.63
C MET A 62 -1.92 -0.25 -14.86
N PHE A 63 -1.79 0.86 -15.56
CA PHE A 63 -1.37 2.14 -15.00
C PHE A 63 -1.96 3.30 -15.78
N TYR A 64 -2.36 4.33 -15.07
CA TYR A 64 -2.62 5.66 -15.59
C TYR A 64 -2.07 6.68 -14.58
N GLY A 65 -1.28 7.62 -15.06
CA GLY A 65 -0.66 8.61 -14.20
C GLY A 65 -0.06 9.74 -15.03
N PHE A 66 0.88 10.47 -14.46
CA PHE A 66 1.44 11.66 -15.06
C PHE A 66 2.96 11.62 -15.03
N VAL A 67 3.61 12.20 -16.04
CA VAL A 67 5.05 12.38 -16.08
C VAL A 67 5.47 13.34 -14.97
N PHE A 68 6.32 12.90 -14.04
CA PHE A 68 6.87 13.75 -12.99
C PHE A 68 8.35 14.07 -13.18
N LYS A 69 9.07 13.19 -13.86
CA LYS A 69 10.51 13.38 -14.07
C LYS A 69 10.92 12.90 -15.45
N LYS A 70 11.75 13.70 -16.08
CA LYS A 70 12.44 13.39 -17.33
C LYS A 70 13.94 13.63 -17.16
N LYS A 71 14.74 12.63 -17.50
CA LYS A 71 16.19 12.76 -17.53
C LYS A 71 16.68 12.45 -18.93
N ARG A 72 17.45 13.34 -19.53
CA ARG A 72 18.06 13.16 -20.85
C ARG A 72 19.56 12.92 -20.71
N ASP A 73 20.08 12.04 -21.53
CA ASP A 73 21.50 11.82 -21.68
C ASP A 73 21.99 12.18 -23.08
N LYS A 74 23.30 12.02 -23.30
CA LYS A 74 23.91 12.23 -24.63
C LYS A 74 23.59 11.09 -25.62
N GLY A 75 23.09 9.95 -25.14
CA GLY A 75 22.80 8.74 -25.92
C GLY A 75 21.48 8.78 -26.69
N GLY A 76 20.78 9.92 -26.70
CA GLY A 76 19.52 10.06 -27.45
C GLY A 76 18.35 9.35 -26.80
N THR A 77 18.39 9.08 -25.52
CA THR A 77 17.30 8.50 -24.74
C THR A 77 16.75 9.48 -23.69
N ILE A 78 15.57 9.22 -23.22
CA ILE A 78 14.93 9.98 -22.14
C ILE A 78 14.39 8.98 -21.13
N ASP A 79 14.94 9.01 -19.90
CA ASP A 79 14.41 8.27 -18.78
C ASP A 79 13.20 9.03 -18.21
N VAL A 80 12.10 8.31 -17.99
CA VAL A 80 10.82 8.87 -17.54
C VAL A 80 10.41 8.18 -16.25
N VAL A 81 9.95 8.99 -15.30
CA VAL A 81 9.26 8.51 -14.12
C VAL A 81 7.86 9.15 -14.09
N ALA A 82 6.84 8.30 -14.09
CA ALA A 82 5.46 8.70 -13.93
C ALA A 82 4.89 8.14 -12.61
N TYR A 83 4.00 8.91 -11.97
CA TYR A 83 3.26 8.49 -10.79
C TYR A 83 1.76 8.56 -11.06
N ASP A 84 1.00 7.68 -10.40
CA ASP A 84 -0.45 7.71 -10.36
C ASP A 84 -0.99 8.82 -9.44
N GLN A 85 -2.32 8.92 -9.30
CA GLN A 85 -2.96 9.96 -8.48
C GLN A 85 -2.61 9.89 -7.00
N LEU A 86 -2.22 8.73 -6.48
CA LEU A 86 -1.78 8.60 -5.09
C LEU A 86 -0.60 9.54 -4.77
N ARG A 87 0.15 10.01 -5.79
CA ARG A 87 1.22 11.00 -5.60
C ARG A 87 0.71 12.30 -4.95
N TYR A 88 -0.52 12.69 -5.24
CA TYR A 88 -1.11 13.90 -4.68
C TYR A 88 -1.50 13.75 -3.20
N LEU A 89 -1.65 12.52 -2.70
CA LEU A 89 -1.85 12.25 -1.27
C LEU A 89 -0.59 12.48 -0.42
N LYS A 90 0.55 12.79 -1.03
CA LYS A 90 1.74 13.28 -0.30
C LYS A 90 1.68 14.76 0.06
N ASN A 91 0.66 15.47 -0.38
CA ASN A 91 0.38 16.81 0.11
C ASN A 91 0.03 16.74 1.60
N LYS A 92 0.35 17.81 2.33
CA LYS A 92 0.03 17.96 3.74
C LYS A 92 -1.16 18.90 3.94
N ASP A 93 -1.94 18.60 4.96
CA ASP A 93 -3.07 19.44 5.37
C ASP A 93 -3.33 19.28 6.87
N THR A 94 -4.32 20.02 7.35
CA THR A 94 -4.87 19.91 8.70
C THR A 94 -6.36 19.66 8.60
N ILE A 95 -6.83 18.51 9.12
CA ILE A 95 -8.23 18.12 9.08
C ILE A 95 -8.71 17.84 10.50
N THR A 96 -9.82 18.49 10.88
CA THR A 96 -10.52 18.23 12.13
C THR A 96 -11.97 17.91 11.78
N GLU A 97 -12.41 16.70 12.11
CA GLU A 97 -13.77 16.22 11.83
C GLU A 97 -14.26 15.26 12.92
N GLU A 98 -15.56 15.19 13.06
CA GLU A 98 -16.24 14.27 13.98
C GLU A 98 -17.23 13.39 13.22
N GLY A 99 -17.32 12.13 13.61
CA GLY A 99 -18.35 11.22 13.11
C GLY A 99 -18.19 10.78 11.65
N LEU A 100 -16.96 10.83 11.09
CA LEU A 100 -16.69 10.36 9.72
C LEU A 100 -16.21 8.92 9.70
N LYS A 101 -16.51 8.23 8.61
CA LYS A 101 -15.87 6.94 8.25
C LYS A 101 -14.58 7.21 7.46
N ALA A 102 -13.64 6.27 7.47
CA ALA A 102 -12.43 6.36 6.65
C ALA A 102 -12.76 6.48 5.14
N SER A 103 -13.80 5.80 4.68
CA SER A 103 -14.32 5.93 3.30
C SER A 103 -14.81 7.34 2.97
N ASP A 104 -15.41 8.04 3.93
CA ASP A 104 -15.94 9.39 3.71
C ASP A 104 -14.83 10.44 3.80
N LEU A 105 -13.84 10.24 4.68
CA LEU A 105 -12.61 11.03 4.69
C LEU A 105 -11.89 10.97 3.33
N LEU A 106 -11.75 9.77 2.75
CA LEU A 106 -11.16 9.62 1.41
C LEU A 106 -11.94 10.39 0.34
N LYS A 107 -13.28 10.28 0.34
CA LYS A 107 -14.13 11.00 -0.63
C LYS A 107 -13.99 12.51 -0.50
N ARG A 108 -13.94 13.04 0.74
CA ARG A 108 -13.72 14.45 1.02
C ARG A 108 -12.37 14.90 0.46
N ILE A 109 -11.29 14.22 0.84
CA ILE A 109 -9.93 14.52 0.35
C ILE A 109 -9.89 14.50 -1.18
N ALA A 110 -10.51 13.50 -1.81
CA ALA A 110 -10.56 13.42 -3.27
C ALA A 110 -11.31 14.61 -3.90
N THR A 111 -12.36 15.10 -3.27
CA THR A 111 -13.11 16.29 -3.71
C THR A 111 -12.24 17.55 -3.59
N ASP A 112 -11.61 17.76 -2.44
CA ASP A 112 -10.80 18.94 -2.15
C ASP A 112 -9.58 19.05 -3.08
N PHE A 113 -8.97 17.90 -3.39
CA PHE A 113 -7.80 17.81 -4.27
C PHE A 113 -8.15 17.46 -5.74
N ARG A 114 -9.42 17.42 -6.12
CA ARG A 114 -9.91 17.14 -7.48
C ARG A 114 -9.39 15.83 -8.05
N LEU A 115 -9.34 14.78 -7.21
CA LEU A 115 -8.89 13.45 -7.60
C LEU A 115 -10.07 12.61 -8.07
N ASN A 116 -9.84 11.77 -9.07
CA ASN A 116 -10.87 10.89 -9.59
C ASN A 116 -11.09 9.71 -8.65
N LEU A 117 -12.35 9.45 -8.30
CA LEU A 117 -12.75 8.30 -7.51
C LEU A 117 -13.21 7.14 -8.40
N GLY A 118 -12.79 5.95 -8.03
CA GLY A 118 -13.33 4.68 -8.49
C GLY A 118 -14.32 4.10 -7.51
N THR A 119 -14.22 2.80 -7.24
CA THR A 119 -15.03 2.14 -6.21
C THR A 119 -14.47 2.45 -4.84
N VAL A 120 -15.26 3.08 -3.98
CA VAL A 120 -14.94 3.32 -2.56
C VAL A 120 -15.93 2.53 -1.72
N GLU A 121 -15.50 1.36 -1.22
CA GLU A 121 -16.32 0.54 -0.32
C GLU A 121 -16.50 1.25 1.02
N ASP A 122 -17.71 1.13 1.59
CA ASP A 122 -18.01 1.69 2.91
C ASP A 122 -17.23 0.92 3.98
N THR A 123 -16.45 1.64 4.79
CA THR A 123 -15.64 1.04 5.86
C THR A 123 -16.45 0.67 7.11
N GLY A 124 -17.72 1.06 7.16
CA GLY A 124 -18.70 0.65 8.19
C GLY A 124 -18.49 1.25 9.58
N TYR A 125 -17.26 1.57 9.96
CA TYR A 125 -16.90 2.11 11.27
C TYR A 125 -16.85 3.64 11.24
N THR A 126 -17.50 4.27 12.20
CA THR A 126 -17.51 5.73 12.38
C THR A 126 -16.46 6.10 13.43
N LEU A 127 -15.47 6.90 13.02
CA LEU A 127 -14.47 7.46 13.93
C LEU A 127 -15.11 8.58 14.77
N GLU A 128 -14.84 8.61 16.06
CA GLU A 128 -15.42 9.63 16.95
C GLU A 128 -14.91 11.02 16.60
N THR A 129 -13.60 11.16 16.45
CA THR A 129 -12.94 12.42 16.13
C THR A 129 -11.67 12.15 15.32
N ILE A 130 -11.50 12.90 14.25
CA ILE A 130 -10.29 12.92 13.43
C ILE A 130 -9.64 14.27 13.69
N VAL A 131 -8.44 14.27 14.27
CA VAL A 131 -7.61 15.48 14.46
C VAL A 131 -6.23 15.17 13.89
N GLU A 132 -5.99 15.66 12.70
CA GLU A 132 -4.75 15.44 11.96
C GLU A 132 -4.15 16.80 11.61
N GLU A 133 -3.01 17.13 12.21
CA GLU A 133 -2.34 18.42 12.02
C GLU A 133 -1.05 18.26 11.23
N ASN A 134 -0.93 19.00 10.14
CA ASN A 134 0.27 19.03 9.28
C ASN A 134 0.77 17.62 8.86
N GLN A 135 -0.16 16.69 8.69
CA GLN A 135 0.10 15.33 8.23
C GLN A 135 -0.06 15.22 6.71
N THR A 136 0.52 14.18 6.13
CA THR A 136 0.21 13.88 4.72
C THR A 136 -1.20 13.31 4.62
N LEU A 137 -1.88 13.57 3.50
CA LEU A 137 -3.21 12.99 3.25
C LEU A 137 -3.18 11.45 3.27
N PHE A 138 -2.05 10.85 2.88
CA PHE A 138 -1.81 9.41 3.04
C PHE A 138 -1.88 8.99 4.51
N ASP A 139 -1.16 9.69 5.38
CA ASP A 139 -1.10 9.33 6.80
C ASP A 139 -2.46 9.50 7.46
N MET A 140 -3.20 10.57 7.13
CA MET A 140 -4.57 10.80 7.63
C MET A 140 -5.51 9.65 7.25
N ILE A 141 -5.51 9.24 5.97
CA ILE A 141 -6.34 8.13 5.50
C ILE A 141 -5.88 6.82 6.14
N GLN A 142 -4.56 6.61 6.26
CA GLN A 142 -4.03 5.40 6.86
C GLN A 142 -4.36 5.29 8.35
N SER A 143 -4.27 6.38 9.12
CA SER A 143 -4.69 6.45 10.52
C SER A 143 -6.17 6.04 10.66
N ALA A 144 -7.04 6.60 9.83
CA ALA A 144 -8.47 6.27 9.82
C ALA A 144 -8.74 4.80 9.47
N LEU A 145 -7.98 4.22 8.51
CA LEU A 145 -8.08 2.81 8.14
C LEU A 145 -7.51 1.89 9.22
N ASP A 146 -6.43 2.26 9.87
CA ASP A 146 -5.82 1.47 10.95
C ASP A 146 -6.75 1.47 12.19
N GLU A 147 -7.43 2.58 12.51
CA GLU A 147 -8.45 2.62 13.56
C GLU A 147 -9.67 1.77 13.19
N THR A 148 -10.11 1.83 11.93
CA THR A 148 -11.17 0.94 11.41
C THR A 148 -10.78 -0.53 11.57
N LEU A 149 -9.55 -0.90 11.21
CA LEU A 149 -9.04 -2.26 11.36
C LEU A 149 -9.05 -2.71 12.82
N MET A 150 -8.61 -1.86 13.76
CA MET A 150 -8.59 -2.20 15.18
C MET A 150 -9.98 -2.50 15.72
N ASN A 151 -10.99 -1.76 15.29
CA ASN A 151 -12.35 -1.88 15.79
C ASN A 151 -13.17 -2.96 15.08
N THR A 152 -13.00 -3.13 13.77
CA THR A 152 -13.83 -4.04 12.95
C THR A 152 -13.15 -5.35 12.59
N LYS A 153 -11.81 -5.43 12.71
CA LYS A 153 -10.98 -6.52 12.19
C LYS A 153 -11.03 -6.65 10.67
N GLN A 154 -11.45 -5.60 9.97
CA GLN A 154 -11.52 -5.56 8.51
C GLN A 154 -10.42 -4.67 7.97
N LEU A 155 -9.60 -5.23 7.07
CA LEU A 155 -8.53 -4.53 6.41
C LEU A 155 -8.99 -4.00 5.06
N TYR A 156 -8.84 -2.68 4.87
CA TYR A 156 -9.10 -2.02 3.60
C TYR A 156 -7.80 -1.57 2.95
N VAL A 157 -7.78 -1.57 1.63
CA VAL A 157 -6.62 -1.18 0.83
C VAL A 157 -7.01 -0.03 -0.09
N LEU A 158 -6.27 1.07 0.00
CA LEU A 158 -6.34 2.20 -0.91
C LEU A 158 -5.32 1.99 -2.04
N TYR A 159 -5.77 2.09 -3.28
CA TYR A 159 -4.92 2.00 -4.47
C TYR A 159 -5.48 2.85 -5.61
N ASP A 160 -4.66 3.09 -6.62
CA ASP A 160 -5.12 3.69 -7.89
C ASP A 160 -5.47 2.59 -8.89
N ASP A 161 -6.70 2.59 -9.39
CA ASP A 161 -7.18 1.69 -10.42
C ASP A 161 -7.17 2.39 -11.78
N ALA A 162 -5.99 2.44 -12.40
CA ALA A 162 -5.76 3.08 -13.68
C ALA A 162 -6.35 4.50 -13.79
N GLY A 163 -6.02 5.35 -12.81
CA GLY A 163 -6.42 6.75 -12.73
C GLY A 163 -7.66 7.01 -11.87
N LYS A 164 -8.05 6.06 -11.02
CA LYS A 164 -9.19 6.20 -10.09
C LYS A 164 -8.82 5.70 -8.71
N LEU A 165 -8.90 6.56 -7.71
CA LEU A 165 -8.70 6.17 -6.30
C LEU A 165 -9.77 5.16 -5.89
N THR A 166 -9.33 4.01 -5.46
CA THR A 166 -10.19 2.86 -5.15
C THR A 166 -9.87 2.36 -3.74
N LEU A 167 -10.89 2.13 -2.93
CA LEU A 167 -10.79 1.57 -1.59
C LEU A 167 -11.59 0.27 -1.54
N LYS A 168 -10.93 -0.83 -1.22
CA LYS A 168 -11.57 -2.15 -1.13
C LYS A 168 -11.19 -2.92 0.12
N ASN A 169 -12.12 -3.73 0.60
CA ASN A 169 -11.84 -4.73 1.61
C ASN A 169 -10.93 -5.82 1.01
N ILE A 170 -9.89 -6.19 1.73
CA ILE A 170 -8.90 -7.16 1.25
C ILE A 170 -9.51 -8.52 0.91
N ASN A 171 -10.62 -8.89 1.56
CA ASN A 171 -11.32 -10.15 1.28
C ASN A 171 -11.89 -10.20 -0.15
N THR A 172 -12.18 -9.04 -0.75
CA THR A 172 -12.63 -8.93 -2.14
C THR A 172 -11.48 -8.89 -3.14
N MET A 173 -10.23 -8.87 -2.66
CA MET A 173 -9.00 -8.82 -3.46
C MET A 173 -8.24 -10.16 -3.50
N LYS A 174 -8.87 -11.25 -3.05
CA LYS A 174 -8.30 -12.59 -3.11
C LYS A 174 -8.26 -13.10 -4.55
N LEU A 175 -7.10 -13.58 -4.96
CA LEU A 175 -6.87 -14.17 -6.28
C LEU A 175 -6.57 -15.67 -6.11
N ASN A 176 -7.25 -16.51 -6.87
CA ASN A 176 -6.90 -17.94 -6.99
C ASN A 176 -5.68 -18.07 -7.92
N LEU A 177 -4.57 -17.49 -7.49
CA LEU A 177 -3.29 -17.53 -8.16
C LEU A 177 -2.30 -18.20 -7.22
N LEU A 178 -1.83 -19.37 -7.63
CA LEU A 178 -0.79 -20.11 -6.92
C LEU A 178 0.57 -19.53 -7.31
N ILE A 179 1.33 -19.14 -6.32
CA ILE A 179 2.74 -18.79 -6.46
C ILE A 179 3.56 -19.95 -5.91
N ASP A 180 4.19 -20.66 -6.81
CA ASP A 180 5.03 -21.84 -6.55
C ASP A 180 6.36 -21.65 -7.29
N GLU A 181 7.18 -20.75 -6.77
CA GLU A 181 8.42 -20.32 -7.41
C GLU A 181 9.64 -20.78 -6.60
N GLU A 182 10.67 -21.24 -7.29
CA GLU A 182 11.92 -21.69 -6.65
C GLU A 182 12.79 -20.53 -6.16
N ASN A 183 12.64 -19.34 -6.75
CA ASN A 183 13.42 -18.15 -6.41
C ASN A 183 12.71 -17.31 -5.34
N PHE A 184 12.85 -17.68 -4.10
CA PHE A 184 12.27 -16.95 -2.97
C PHE A 184 13.30 -16.68 -1.86
N SER A 185 13.00 -15.69 -1.05
CA SER A 185 13.65 -15.43 0.24
C SER A 185 12.57 -15.33 1.31
N TYR A 186 12.70 -16.11 2.37
CA TYR A 186 11.78 -16.08 3.51
C TYR A 186 12.48 -15.58 4.76
N GLU A 187 11.87 -14.61 5.42
CA GLU A 187 12.33 -14.04 6.67
C GLU A 187 11.24 -14.13 7.73
N SER A 188 11.60 -14.60 8.91
CA SER A 188 10.76 -14.55 10.10
C SER A 188 11.50 -13.76 11.17
N SER A 189 10.88 -12.71 11.70
CA SER A 189 11.51 -11.76 12.61
C SER A 189 10.62 -11.40 13.78
N ILE A 190 11.25 -11.05 14.89
CA ILE A 190 10.63 -10.42 16.08
C ILE A 190 11.17 -9.00 16.29
N ASP A 191 11.86 -8.43 15.30
CA ASP A 191 12.52 -7.12 15.40
C ASP A 191 11.48 -5.99 15.23
N GLU A 192 11.26 -5.52 14.02
CA GLU A 192 10.33 -4.43 13.77
C GLU A 192 8.86 -4.89 13.88
N GLN A 193 8.01 -4.06 14.49
CA GLN A 193 6.55 -4.25 14.60
C GLN A 193 6.11 -5.50 15.37
N THR A 194 6.98 -6.08 16.19
CA THR A 194 6.63 -7.14 17.14
C THR A 194 6.67 -6.58 18.56
N TYR A 195 5.53 -6.60 19.25
CA TYR A 195 5.42 -6.08 20.62
C TYR A 195 4.63 -7.05 21.48
N ASN A 196 5.27 -7.56 22.54
CA ASN A 196 4.62 -8.44 23.53
C ASN A 196 4.15 -7.69 24.77
N LYS A 197 4.30 -6.37 24.77
CA LYS A 197 3.80 -5.48 25.79
C LYS A 197 3.34 -4.16 25.17
N ILE A 198 2.07 -3.84 25.37
CA ILE A 198 1.48 -2.56 24.98
C ILE A 198 1.29 -1.70 26.21
N LYS A 199 1.77 -0.46 26.16
CA LYS A 199 1.61 0.52 27.23
C LYS A 199 1.02 1.79 26.64
N LEU A 200 -0.25 2.05 26.95
CA LEU A 200 -0.91 3.28 26.57
C LEU A 200 -0.96 4.21 27.79
N ALA A 201 -0.72 5.49 27.58
CA ALA A 201 -0.74 6.53 28.61
C ALA A 201 -1.80 7.59 28.29
N TYR A 202 -2.65 7.89 29.27
CA TYR A 202 -3.60 9.00 29.20
C TYR A 202 -3.23 10.06 30.23
N ASN A 203 -3.01 11.28 29.79
CA ASN A 203 -2.76 12.41 30.65
C ASN A 203 -4.09 13.09 31.00
N ASN A 204 -4.56 12.92 32.23
CA ASN A 204 -5.81 13.52 32.70
C ASN A 204 -5.56 14.98 33.10
N GLU A 205 -5.88 15.92 32.23
CA GLU A 205 -5.67 17.37 32.46
C GLU A 205 -6.45 17.89 33.66
N LYS A 206 -7.61 17.30 34.01
CA LYS A 206 -8.43 17.72 35.12
C LYS A 206 -7.82 17.37 36.48
N THR A 207 -7.10 16.28 36.58
CA THR A 207 -6.51 15.77 37.83
C THR A 207 -4.99 15.88 37.87
N GLY A 208 -4.34 16.22 36.74
CA GLY A 208 -2.88 16.24 36.58
C GLY A 208 -2.24 14.86 36.70
N LYS A 209 -3.03 13.78 36.70
CA LYS A 209 -2.53 12.40 36.83
C LYS A 209 -2.40 11.71 35.49
N ARG A 210 -1.36 10.91 35.36
CA ARG A 210 -1.14 10.01 34.23
C ARG A 210 -1.71 8.63 34.56
N GLU A 211 -2.64 8.15 33.76
CA GLU A 211 -3.22 6.84 33.84
C GLU A 211 -2.59 5.92 32.78
N LEU A 212 -2.29 4.68 33.14
CA LEU A 212 -1.63 3.71 32.26
C LEU A 212 -2.55 2.52 32.01
N PHE A 213 -2.62 2.10 30.75
CA PHE A 213 -3.33 0.89 30.32
C PHE A 213 -2.30 -0.04 29.71
N ILE A 214 -2.18 -1.25 30.27
CA ILE A 214 -1.13 -2.20 29.92
C ILE A 214 -1.77 -3.54 29.56
N ALA A 215 -1.45 -4.04 28.37
CA ALA A 215 -1.71 -5.40 27.94
C ALA A 215 -0.36 -6.08 27.64
N GLN A 216 -0.17 -7.35 28.02
CA GLN A 216 1.11 -8.03 27.85
C GLN A 216 0.96 -9.55 27.79
N ASP A 217 1.86 -10.21 27.04
CA ASP A 217 2.03 -11.66 27.02
C ASP A 217 3.28 -12.05 27.80
N GLY A 218 3.08 -12.55 29.02
CA GLY A 218 4.17 -12.96 29.90
C GLY A 218 4.98 -14.13 29.34
N ALA A 219 4.38 -15.05 28.61
CA ALA A 219 5.07 -16.21 28.03
C ALA A 219 6.07 -15.75 26.95
N LYS A 220 5.62 -14.89 26.03
CA LYS A 220 6.49 -14.35 25.00
C LYS A 220 7.52 -13.36 25.54
N MET A 221 7.19 -12.62 26.59
CA MET A 221 8.18 -11.78 27.29
C MET A 221 9.32 -12.62 27.87
N ASN A 222 9.02 -13.80 28.41
CA ASN A 222 10.05 -14.71 28.89
C ASN A 222 10.89 -15.34 27.79
N GLN A 223 10.31 -15.51 26.58
CA GLN A 223 10.98 -16.12 25.43
C GLN A 223 11.81 -15.12 24.62
N TRP A 224 11.30 -13.91 24.39
CA TRP A 224 11.86 -12.91 23.47
C TRP A 224 12.42 -11.66 24.17
N GLY A 225 12.27 -11.57 25.49
CA GLY A 225 12.46 -10.32 26.22
C GLY A 225 11.26 -9.40 26.10
N VAL A 226 11.37 -8.21 26.69
CA VAL A 226 10.30 -7.21 26.67
C VAL A 226 10.40 -6.37 25.40
N LEU A 227 9.46 -6.57 24.50
CA LEU A 227 9.28 -5.74 23.29
C LEU A 227 8.06 -4.84 23.53
N GLN A 228 8.28 -3.56 23.86
CA GLN A 228 7.22 -2.66 24.29
C GLN A 228 6.83 -1.66 23.23
N TYR A 229 5.52 -1.62 22.92
CA TYR A 229 4.87 -0.48 22.24
C TYR A 229 4.44 0.56 23.27
N PHE A 230 4.68 1.83 23.01
CA PHE A 230 4.23 2.95 23.82
C PHE A 230 3.51 3.99 23.00
N GLU A 231 2.34 4.43 23.48
CA GLU A 231 1.56 5.49 22.83
C GLU A 231 0.85 6.35 23.89
N GLU A 232 0.75 7.67 23.65
CA GLU A 232 -0.11 8.56 24.42
C GLU A 232 -1.47 8.66 23.72
N VAL A 233 -2.54 8.35 24.46
CA VAL A 233 -3.91 8.39 23.93
C VAL A 233 -4.62 9.64 24.42
N GLN A 234 -5.46 10.23 23.57
CA GLN A 234 -6.19 11.46 23.87
C GLN A 234 -7.41 11.21 24.76
N THR A 235 -7.95 10.01 24.77
CA THR A 235 -9.11 9.64 25.56
C THR A 235 -8.86 8.41 26.43
N LYS A 236 -9.47 8.39 27.63
CA LYS A 236 -9.46 7.24 28.50
C LYS A 236 -10.43 6.15 28.02
N THR A 237 -11.50 6.58 27.38
CA THR A 237 -12.56 5.66 26.91
C THR A 237 -11.99 4.69 25.89
N GLY A 238 -12.17 3.38 26.11
CA GLY A 238 -11.69 2.34 25.20
C GLY A 238 -10.18 2.05 25.26
N ALA A 239 -9.37 2.79 26.04
CA ALA A 239 -7.91 2.62 26.05
C ALA A 239 -7.45 1.20 26.44
N SER A 240 -8.15 0.54 27.38
CA SER A 240 -7.84 -0.86 27.71
C SER A 240 -8.13 -1.80 26.54
N ALA A 241 -9.30 -1.67 25.92
CA ALA A 241 -9.66 -2.48 24.76
C ALA A 241 -8.71 -2.24 23.57
N LYS A 242 -8.25 -0.99 23.38
CA LYS A 242 -7.21 -0.65 22.39
C LYS A 242 -5.90 -1.35 22.71
N ALA A 243 -5.46 -1.37 23.97
CA ALA A 243 -4.23 -2.06 24.37
C ALA A 243 -4.30 -3.57 24.09
N ASP A 244 -5.43 -4.21 24.41
CA ASP A 244 -5.64 -5.64 24.13
C ASP A 244 -5.67 -5.93 22.62
N ALA A 245 -6.30 -5.06 21.82
CA ALA A 245 -6.35 -5.17 20.37
C ALA A 245 -4.96 -5.01 19.73
N LEU A 246 -4.18 -4.03 20.19
CA LEU A 246 -2.80 -3.82 19.74
C LEU A 246 -1.90 -5.00 20.12
N LEU A 247 -2.05 -5.56 21.33
CA LEU A 247 -1.31 -6.75 21.72
C LEU A 247 -1.64 -7.91 20.78
N LYS A 248 -2.91 -8.18 20.53
CA LYS A 248 -3.32 -9.24 19.60
C LYS A 248 -2.78 -9.03 18.19
N LEU A 249 -2.65 -7.79 17.75
CA LEU A 249 -2.15 -7.45 16.42
C LEU A 249 -0.64 -7.62 16.29
N TYR A 250 0.12 -7.19 17.31
CA TYR A 250 1.58 -7.08 17.22
C TYR A 250 2.34 -8.19 17.94
N ASP A 251 1.68 -8.96 18.81
CA ASP A 251 2.33 -10.02 19.59
C ASP A 251 2.51 -11.31 18.77
N GLN A 252 3.22 -11.18 17.65
CA GLN A 252 3.48 -12.27 16.73
C GLN A 252 4.74 -12.00 15.92
N LYS A 253 5.36 -13.08 15.42
CA LYS A 253 6.47 -12.95 14.48
C LYS A 253 6.00 -12.31 13.18
N THR A 254 6.73 -11.32 12.70
CA THR A 254 6.56 -10.85 11.32
C THR A 254 7.13 -11.89 10.36
N ARG A 255 6.45 -12.09 9.25
CA ARG A 255 6.85 -13.01 8.19
C ARG A 255 6.84 -12.27 6.88
N LYS A 256 7.98 -12.24 6.22
CA LYS A 256 8.15 -11.65 4.89
C LYS A 256 8.59 -12.73 3.92
N LEU A 257 7.96 -12.80 2.79
CA LEU A 257 8.34 -13.67 1.69
C LEU A 257 8.57 -12.79 0.47
N THR A 258 9.77 -12.82 -0.07
CA THR A 258 10.11 -12.14 -1.32
C THR A 258 10.25 -13.20 -2.41
N ILE A 259 9.52 -13.04 -3.50
CA ILE A 259 9.58 -13.91 -4.68
C ILE A 259 10.12 -13.08 -5.84
N GLN A 260 11.13 -13.61 -6.52
CA GLN A 260 11.74 -12.99 -7.69
C GLN A 260 11.36 -13.76 -8.95
N ASN A 261 11.15 -13.04 -10.05
CA ASN A 261 10.91 -13.63 -11.38
C ASN A 261 9.67 -14.53 -11.48
N ALA A 262 8.61 -14.25 -10.71
CA ALA A 262 7.33 -14.92 -10.94
C ALA A 262 6.74 -14.49 -12.29
N PHE A 263 5.99 -15.38 -12.94
CA PHE A 263 5.26 -15.05 -14.16
C PHE A 263 4.26 -13.92 -13.91
N GLY A 264 4.21 -12.97 -14.83
CA GLY A 264 3.38 -11.78 -14.70
C GLY A 264 1.88 -12.08 -14.82
N ASP A 265 1.11 -11.57 -13.87
CA ASP A 265 -0.36 -11.58 -13.92
C ASP A 265 -0.88 -10.16 -13.72
N VAL A 266 -1.65 -9.66 -14.69
CA VAL A 266 -2.19 -8.29 -14.69
C VAL A 266 -3.17 -8.01 -13.54
N ARG A 267 -3.71 -9.04 -12.89
CA ARG A 267 -4.62 -8.94 -11.76
C ARG A 267 -3.91 -8.66 -10.44
N VAL A 268 -2.61 -9.00 -10.37
CA VAL A 268 -1.82 -8.82 -9.15
C VAL A 268 -1.47 -7.36 -8.96
N ARG A 269 -1.81 -6.83 -7.79
CA ARG A 269 -1.47 -5.48 -7.36
C ARG A 269 -1.14 -5.47 -5.87
N ALA A 270 -0.55 -4.39 -5.40
CA ALA A 270 -0.40 -4.22 -3.97
C ALA A 270 -1.76 -4.25 -3.26
N GLY A 271 -1.88 -5.03 -2.19
CA GLY A 271 -3.13 -5.33 -1.50
C GLY A 271 -3.87 -6.56 -2.01
N SER A 272 -3.53 -7.14 -3.18
CA SER A 272 -4.07 -8.45 -3.56
C SER A 272 -3.61 -9.53 -2.59
N ALA A 273 -4.43 -10.56 -2.40
CA ALA A 273 -4.03 -11.76 -1.69
C ALA A 273 -3.89 -12.92 -2.67
N VAL A 274 -2.73 -13.57 -2.65
CA VAL A 274 -2.38 -14.69 -3.52
C VAL A 274 -2.14 -15.95 -2.69
N VAL A 275 -2.40 -17.12 -3.26
CA VAL A 275 -2.12 -18.40 -2.60
C VAL A 275 -0.63 -18.70 -2.75
N VAL A 276 0.05 -18.95 -1.66
CA VAL A 276 1.46 -19.32 -1.63
C VAL A 276 1.57 -20.75 -1.08
N ALA A 277 2.15 -21.64 -1.88
CA ALA A 277 2.46 -23.01 -1.46
C ALA A 277 3.98 -23.18 -1.42
N LEU A 278 4.55 -23.19 -0.23
CA LEU A 278 5.98 -23.37 0.00
C LEU A 278 6.21 -24.44 1.06
N ASN A 279 7.21 -25.29 0.81
CA ASN A 279 7.72 -26.24 1.80
C ASN A 279 9.21 -25.97 1.99
N LEU A 280 9.55 -25.39 3.16
CA LEU A 280 10.90 -25.02 3.54
C LEU A 280 11.54 -26.06 4.49
N GLY A 281 10.90 -27.23 4.64
CA GLY A 281 11.32 -28.25 5.57
C GLY A 281 10.77 -28.04 6.99
N ASP A 282 11.13 -26.95 7.63
CA ASP A 282 10.65 -26.54 8.95
C ASP A 282 9.38 -25.69 8.93
N ILE A 283 9.05 -25.12 7.76
CA ILE A 283 7.85 -24.31 7.54
C ILE A 283 7.15 -24.80 6.29
N VAL A 284 5.89 -25.19 6.44
CA VAL A 284 5.00 -25.46 5.32
C VAL A 284 3.92 -24.38 5.32
N THR A 285 3.83 -23.63 4.23
CA THR A 285 2.74 -22.66 4.05
C THR A 285 1.94 -23.05 2.81
N ASN A 286 0.62 -23.10 2.96
CA ASN A 286 -0.34 -23.22 1.87
C ASN A 286 -1.51 -22.31 2.25
N ASN A 287 -1.30 -21.02 2.10
CA ASN A 287 -2.24 -20.03 2.59
C ASN A 287 -2.21 -18.77 1.72
N TYR A 288 -3.22 -17.93 1.89
CA TYR A 288 -3.22 -16.59 1.31
C TYR A 288 -2.17 -15.72 1.98
N MET A 289 -1.36 -15.05 1.17
CA MET A 289 -0.47 -13.98 1.61
C MET A 289 -0.82 -12.68 0.89
N VAL A 290 -0.67 -11.57 1.60
CA VAL A 290 -0.96 -10.24 1.07
C VAL A 290 0.25 -9.72 0.31
N VAL A 291 0.04 -9.25 -0.89
CA VAL A 291 1.04 -8.53 -1.69
C VAL A 291 1.24 -7.15 -1.08
N ASN A 292 2.34 -6.97 -0.35
CA ASN A 292 2.70 -5.67 0.22
C ASN A 292 3.32 -4.75 -0.85
N LYS A 293 4.10 -5.36 -1.75
CA LYS A 293 4.69 -4.69 -2.91
C LYS A 293 4.75 -5.63 -4.09
N VAL A 294 4.48 -5.13 -5.26
CA VAL A 294 4.73 -5.82 -6.52
C VAL A 294 5.48 -4.89 -7.47
N THR A 295 6.45 -5.47 -8.17
CA THR A 295 7.13 -4.83 -9.29
C THR A 295 6.89 -5.66 -10.53
N HIS A 296 6.08 -5.14 -11.46
CA HIS A 296 5.91 -5.72 -12.78
C HIS A 296 7.02 -5.21 -13.70
N THR A 297 7.68 -6.11 -14.39
CA THR A 297 8.70 -5.81 -15.40
C THR A 297 8.22 -6.31 -16.75
N PHE A 298 8.16 -5.42 -17.72
CA PHE A 298 7.74 -5.69 -19.08
C PHE A 298 8.95 -5.53 -20.00
N LYS A 299 9.37 -6.59 -20.68
CA LYS A 299 10.52 -6.56 -21.59
C LYS A 299 10.24 -7.42 -22.82
N GLY A 300 10.09 -6.79 -23.98
CA GLY A 300 9.64 -7.48 -25.18
C GLY A 300 8.27 -8.13 -24.94
N ASP A 301 8.17 -9.43 -25.16
CA ASP A 301 6.95 -10.21 -24.94
C ASP A 301 6.87 -10.84 -23.54
N GLU A 302 7.83 -10.54 -22.66
CA GLU A 302 7.88 -11.07 -21.30
C GLU A 302 7.23 -10.11 -20.30
N HIS A 303 6.46 -10.67 -19.39
CA HIS A 303 5.92 -10.00 -18.21
C HIS A 303 6.29 -10.83 -16.98
N MET A 304 7.12 -10.27 -16.13
CA MET A 304 7.58 -10.89 -14.89
C MET A 304 7.17 -10.04 -13.70
N MET A 305 7.07 -10.68 -12.52
CA MET A 305 6.79 -10.01 -11.27
C MET A 305 7.86 -10.32 -10.21
N ALA A 306 8.19 -9.31 -9.41
CA ALA A 306 8.79 -9.50 -8.10
C ALA A 306 7.76 -9.11 -7.04
N LEU A 307 7.62 -9.95 -6.01
CA LEU A 307 6.58 -9.83 -4.98
C LEU A 307 7.22 -9.77 -3.59
N ASP A 308 6.82 -8.79 -2.79
CA ASP A 308 7.04 -8.78 -1.35
C ASP A 308 5.71 -9.12 -0.69
N LEU A 309 5.64 -10.27 -0.06
CA LEU A 309 4.44 -10.83 0.54
C LEU A 309 4.54 -10.80 2.07
N ILE A 310 3.44 -10.52 2.73
CA ILE A 310 3.33 -10.56 4.19
C ILE A 310 2.28 -11.57 4.61
N GLY A 311 2.49 -12.20 5.78
CA GLY A 311 1.57 -13.20 6.32
C GLY A 311 0.17 -12.64 6.55
N GLY A 312 -0.84 -13.46 6.20
CA GLY A 312 -2.21 -13.03 6.10
C GLY A 312 -3.10 -13.44 7.27
N GLU A 313 -2.78 -13.08 8.51
CA GLU A 313 -3.72 -13.30 9.64
C GLU A 313 -5.02 -12.50 9.52
N PHE A 314 -5.05 -11.50 8.64
CA PHE A 314 -6.23 -10.69 8.34
C PHE A 314 -7.15 -11.28 7.25
N ILE A 315 -6.80 -12.44 6.70
CA ILE A 315 -7.48 -13.07 5.55
C ILE A 315 -8.18 -14.37 5.95
N ALA A 316 -8.34 -14.61 7.23
CA ALA A 316 -9.05 -15.78 7.74
C ALA A 316 -10.55 -15.76 7.40
#